data_2e65735b73a3e523929a2d580bcff305
#
_entry.id   2e65735b73a3e523929a2d580bcff305
#
_cell.length_a   1.000
_cell.length_b   1.000
_cell.length_c   1.000
_cell.angle_alpha   90.00
_cell.angle_beta   90.00
_cell.angle_gamma   90.00
#
_symmetry.space_group_name_H-M   'P 1'
#
loop_
_entity.id
_entity.type
_entity.pdbx_description
1 polymer ?
#
loop_
_entity_poly.entity_id
_entity_poly.type
_entity_poly.pdbx_seq_one_letter_code
_entity_poly.pdbx_strand_id
1 'polypeptide(L)'
;MDKAFVYAPDAVVIHPLRSAQWGVSLSQQRKSMFNALLYKKHPTLYREKIQAAPPWHYYAIVGALLVVIGALLGRKQGLAFGATCLWMFLTGRFCLQRLDQTSRERRHVAEMLVTSVLIPPLSIFWRIRGAIKFRVFFL
;
A
#
# COMPACT_ATOMS: atom_id res chain seq x y z
N MET A 1 -13.08 34.14 21.01
CA MET A 1 -12.21 33.49 22.04
C MET A 1 -11.11 32.77 21.29
N ASP A 2 -9.97 33.42 21.17
CA ASP A 2 -8.79 32.81 20.55
C ASP A 2 -8.20 31.80 21.52
N LYS A 3 -8.29 30.52 21.17
CA LYS A 3 -7.65 29.44 21.92
C LYS A 3 -6.17 29.45 21.58
N ALA A 4 -5.34 29.98 22.48
CA ALA A 4 -3.90 29.89 22.36
C ALA A 4 -3.46 28.44 22.62
N PHE A 5 -2.71 27.85 21.68
CA PHE A 5 -2.04 26.56 21.89
C PHE A 5 -0.74 26.84 22.64
N VAL A 6 -0.59 26.26 23.83
CA VAL A 6 0.65 26.33 24.61
C VAL A 6 1.44 25.04 24.39
N TYR A 7 2.68 25.18 23.98
CA TYR A 7 3.61 24.05 23.88
C TYR A 7 4.03 23.63 25.29
N ALA A 8 3.74 22.38 25.68
CA ALA A 8 4.10 21.80 26.97
C ALA A 8 5.20 20.74 26.76
N PRO A 9 6.50 21.13 26.89
CA PRO A 9 7.60 20.19 26.62
C PRO A 9 7.68 19.05 27.63
N ASP A 10 7.09 19.20 28.79
CA ASP A 10 7.08 18.19 29.86
C ASP A 10 5.91 17.19 29.75
N ALA A 11 5.02 17.37 28.78
CA ALA A 11 3.92 16.47 28.57
C ALA A 11 4.38 15.18 27.84
N VAL A 12 4.83 14.19 28.61
CA VAL A 12 5.22 12.88 28.08
C VAL A 12 3.99 11.98 27.98
N VAL A 13 3.62 11.60 26.75
CA VAL A 13 2.55 10.62 26.49
C VAL A 13 3.17 9.28 26.13
N ILE A 14 2.99 8.28 27.00
CA ILE A 14 3.42 6.91 26.74
C ILE A 14 2.33 6.19 25.98
N HIS A 15 2.58 5.88 24.70
CA HIS A 15 1.70 5.02 23.91
C HIS A 15 2.11 3.56 24.04
N PRO A 16 1.32 2.70 24.73
CA PRO A 16 1.64 1.29 24.81
C PRO A 16 1.58 0.66 23.44
N LEU A 17 2.65 -0.05 23.04
CA LEU A 17 2.68 -0.82 21.81
C LEU A 17 1.66 -1.95 21.89
N ARG A 18 0.58 -1.86 21.12
CA ARG A 18 -0.36 -2.97 20.97
C ARG A 18 0.25 -4.01 20.04
N SER A 19 0.23 -5.27 20.45
CA SER A 19 0.59 -6.38 19.57
C SER A 19 -0.33 -6.38 18.35
N ALA A 20 0.24 -6.22 17.18
CA ALA A 20 -0.53 -6.25 15.94
C ALA A 20 -0.95 -7.69 15.64
N GLN A 21 -2.23 -7.92 15.35
CA GLN A 21 -2.71 -9.21 14.88
C GLN A 21 -2.13 -9.53 13.51
N TRP A 22 -1.89 -10.81 13.25
CA TRP A 22 -1.39 -11.27 11.94
C TRP A 22 -2.31 -10.80 10.80
N GLY A 23 -1.72 -10.24 9.75
CA GLY A 23 -2.46 -9.74 8.60
C GLY A 23 -3.18 -8.40 8.80
N VAL A 24 -2.97 -7.69 9.91
CA VAL A 24 -3.59 -6.37 10.19
C VAL A 24 -3.35 -5.37 9.04
N SER A 25 -2.20 -5.45 8.38
CA SER A 25 -1.86 -4.60 7.25
C SER A 25 -2.81 -4.78 6.05
N LEU A 26 -3.41 -5.96 5.87
CA LEU A 26 -4.41 -6.21 4.83
C LEU A 26 -5.74 -5.51 5.13
N SER A 27 -6.23 -5.62 6.37
CA SER A 27 -7.46 -4.94 6.79
C SER A 27 -7.34 -3.41 6.71
N GLN A 28 -6.14 -2.89 6.96
CA GLN A 28 -5.85 -1.47 6.85
C GLN A 28 -5.89 -0.93 5.41
N GLN A 29 -5.73 -1.80 4.39
CA GLN A 29 -5.83 -1.37 2.99
C GLN A 29 -7.19 -0.75 2.65
N ARG A 30 -8.25 -1.14 3.36
CA ARG A 30 -9.59 -0.52 3.21
C ARG A 30 -9.57 1.00 3.46
N LYS A 31 -8.66 1.47 4.31
CA LYS A 31 -8.50 2.91 4.60
C LYS A 31 -8.05 3.70 3.37
N SER A 32 -7.36 3.05 2.41
CA SER A 32 -6.92 3.67 1.15
C SER A 32 -8.08 4.26 0.33
N MET A 33 -9.30 3.78 0.52
CA MET A 33 -10.50 4.34 -0.08
C MET A 33 -10.71 5.80 0.31
N PHE A 34 -10.40 6.16 1.55
CA PHE A 34 -10.61 7.52 2.07
C PHE A 34 -9.57 8.53 1.59
N ASN A 35 -8.46 8.06 1.02
CA ASN A 35 -7.49 8.93 0.38
C ASN A 35 -8.11 9.74 -0.77
N ALA A 36 -9.04 9.13 -1.52
CA ALA A 36 -9.79 9.80 -2.57
C ALA A 36 -10.66 10.94 -2.03
N LEU A 37 -11.32 10.72 -0.87
CA LEU A 37 -12.11 11.76 -0.21
C LEU A 37 -11.22 12.89 0.32
N LEU A 38 -10.09 12.56 0.91
CA LEU A 38 -9.16 13.53 1.45
C LEU A 38 -8.55 14.38 0.32
N TYR A 39 -8.15 13.74 -0.78
CA TYR A 39 -7.69 14.43 -1.98
C TYR A 39 -8.78 15.37 -2.56
N LYS A 40 -10.03 14.91 -2.61
CA LYS A 40 -11.15 15.73 -3.08
C LYS A 40 -11.34 17.01 -2.25
N LYS A 41 -11.18 16.92 -0.92
CA LYS A 41 -11.34 18.06 -0.01
C LYS A 41 -10.15 18.99 0.03
N HIS A 42 -8.93 18.42 -0.01
CA HIS A 42 -7.69 19.15 0.22
C HIS A 42 -6.60 18.68 -0.76
N PRO A 43 -6.72 18.93 -2.08
CA PRO A 43 -5.82 18.35 -3.08
C PRO A 43 -4.36 18.80 -2.91
N THR A 44 -4.13 20.06 -2.59
CA THR A 44 -2.79 20.64 -2.41
C THR A 44 -2.10 20.06 -1.18
N LEU A 45 -2.79 20.10 -0.03
CA LEU A 45 -2.28 19.56 1.23
C LEU A 45 -2.04 18.04 1.15
N TYR A 46 -2.91 17.32 0.45
CA TYR A 46 -2.74 15.89 0.26
C TYR A 46 -1.46 15.56 -0.51
N ARG A 47 -1.21 16.26 -1.62
CA ARG A 47 0.00 16.07 -2.41
C ARG A 47 1.27 16.49 -1.67
N GLU A 48 1.19 17.55 -0.90
CA GLU A 48 2.33 18.08 -0.14
C GLU A 48 2.69 17.22 1.08
N LYS A 49 1.70 16.78 1.85
CA LYS A 49 1.92 16.16 3.17
C LYS A 49 1.73 14.65 3.22
N ILE A 50 1.00 14.06 2.25
CA ILE A 50 0.64 12.64 2.33
C ILE A 50 1.23 11.86 1.15
N GLN A 51 0.91 12.27 -0.06
CA GLN A 51 1.36 11.54 -1.24
C GLN A 51 1.47 12.46 -2.45
N ALA A 52 2.71 12.78 -2.85
CA ALA A 52 3.00 13.67 -3.98
C ALA A 52 2.66 13.02 -5.33
N ALA A 53 2.90 11.70 -5.47
CA ALA A 53 2.71 10.95 -6.70
C ALA A 53 1.95 9.64 -6.46
N PRO A 54 1.30 9.07 -7.48
CA PRO A 54 0.68 7.76 -7.39
C PRO A 54 1.68 6.68 -6.95
N PRO A 55 1.23 5.58 -6.30
CA PRO A 55 2.12 4.49 -5.87
C PRO A 55 2.53 3.61 -7.06
N TRP A 56 3.37 4.13 -7.94
CA TRP A 56 3.80 3.49 -9.19
C TRP A 56 4.29 2.06 -9.01
N HIS A 57 4.95 1.77 -7.88
CA HIS A 57 5.41 0.43 -7.56
C HIS A 57 4.25 -0.59 -7.41
N TYR A 58 3.09 -0.18 -6.87
CA TYR A 58 1.91 -1.05 -6.81
C TYR A 58 1.32 -1.29 -8.19
N TYR A 59 1.25 -0.24 -9.03
CA TYR A 59 0.78 -0.40 -10.41
C TYR A 59 1.70 -1.31 -11.22
N ALA A 60 3.03 -1.21 -11.04
CA ALA A 60 3.99 -2.07 -11.70
C ALA A 60 3.82 -3.55 -11.29
N ILE A 61 3.67 -3.83 -9.97
CA ILE A 61 3.45 -5.19 -9.46
C ILE A 61 2.14 -5.78 -10.01
N VAL A 62 1.04 -5.02 -9.97
CA VAL A 62 -0.26 -5.51 -10.45
C VAL A 62 -0.26 -5.62 -11.98
N GLY A 63 0.35 -4.67 -12.68
CA GLY A 63 0.50 -4.74 -14.14
C GLY A 63 1.27 -5.98 -14.58
N ALA A 64 2.41 -6.28 -13.94
CA ALA A 64 3.17 -7.50 -14.21
C ALA A 64 2.33 -8.77 -13.95
N LEU A 65 1.56 -8.81 -12.85
CA LEU A 65 0.67 -9.93 -12.55
C LEU A 65 -0.43 -10.10 -13.62
N LEU A 66 -1.02 -9.02 -14.10
CA LEU A 66 -2.02 -9.07 -15.18
C LEU A 66 -1.41 -9.57 -16.49
N VAL A 67 -0.16 -9.20 -16.80
CA VAL A 67 0.56 -9.73 -17.96
C VAL A 67 0.81 -11.23 -17.81
N VAL A 68 1.18 -11.72 -16.61
CA VAL A 68 1.32 -13.16 -16.33
C VAL A 68 0.00 -13.88 -16.66
N ILE A 69 -1.12 -13.41 -16.11
CA ILE A 69 -2.44 -14.02 -16.30
C ILE A 69 -2.81 -14.01 -17.79
N GLY A 70 -2.67 -12.86 -18.46
CA GLY A 70 -2.99 -12.74 -19.90
C GLY A 70 -2.11 -13.63 -20.78
N ALA A 71 -0.82 -13.75 -20.47
CA ALA A 71 0.11 -14.60 -21.22
C ALA A 71 -0.19 -16.09 -21.03
N LEU A 72 -0.58 -16.52 -19.83
CA LEU A 72 -1.02 -17.89 -19.54
C LEU A 72 -2.29 -18.22 -20.30
N LEU A 73 -3.31 -17.35 -20.28
CA LEU A 73 -4.55 -17.53 -21.02
C LEU A 73 -4.31 -17.56 -22.53
N GLY A 74 -3.40 -16.72 -23.03
CA GLY A 74 -2.99 -16.70 -24.44
C GLY A 74 -1.98 -17.78 -24.83
N ARG A 75 -1.64 -18.70 -23.91
CA ARG A 75 -0.66 -19.80 -24.11
C ARG A 75 0.74 -19.32 -24.58
N LYS A 76 1.10 -18.10 -24.26
CA LYS A 76 2.40 -17.50 -24.61
C LYS A 76 3.43 -17.77 -23.51
N GLN A 77 3.98 -18.98 -23.47
CA GLN A 77 4.83 -19.47 -22.38
C GLN A 77 6.08 -18.59 -22.12
N GLY A 78 6.78 -18.14 -23.17
CA GLY A 78 7.96 -17.28 -23.01
C GLY A 78 7.61 -15.94 -22.35
N LEU A 79 6.51 -15.30 -22.76
CA LEU A 79 6.02 -14.07 -22.15
C LEU A 79 5.58 -14.30 -20.70
N ALA A 80 4.89 -15.41 -20.44
CA ALA A 80 4.45 -15.77 -19.08
C ALA A 80 5.64 -15.94 -18.15
N PHE A 81 6.70 -16.62 -18.59
CA PHE A 81 7.92 -16.81 -17.82
C PHE A 81 8.60 -15.47 -17.51
N GLY A 82 8.86 -14.63 -18.52
CA GLY A 82 9.47 -13.33 -18.32
C GLY A 82 8.68 -12.41 -17.39
N ALA A 83 7.34 -12.36 -17.58
CA ALA A 83 6.46 -11.57 -16.73
C ALA A 83 6.42 -12.09 -15.28
N THR A 84 6.49 -13.41 -15.07
CA THR A 84 6.58 -14.03 -13.74
C THR A 84 7.87 -13.64 -13.03
N CYS A 85 9.00 -13.70 -13.71
CA CYS A 85 10.29 -13.27 -13.17
C CYS A 85 10.25 -11.79 -12.76
N LEU A 86 9.71 -10.94 -13.60
CA LEU A 86 9.54 -9.51 -13.30
C LEU A 86 8.63 -9.29 -12.09
N TRP A 87 7.48 -9.96 -12.04
CA TRP A 87 6.55 -9.87 -10.93
C TRP A 87 7.17 -10.32 -9.61
N MET A 88 7.90 -11.45 -9.62
CA MET A 88 8.62 -11.96 -8.45
C MET A 88 9.69 -10.98 -7.98
N PHE A 89 10.44 -10.39 -8.91
CA PHE A 89 11.46 -9.39 -8.58
C PHE A 89 10.84 -8.14 -7.92
N LEU A 90 9.78 -7.57 -8.51
CA LEU A 90 9.12 -6.39 -7.97
C LEU A 90 8.49 -6.64 -6.59
N THR A 91 7.82 -7.79 -6.44
CA THR A 91 7.17 -8.19 -5.18
C THR A 91 8.23 -8.50 -4.11
N GLY A 92 9.30 -9.18 -4.47
CA GLY A 92 10.42 -9.48 -3.59
C GLY A 92 11.11 -8.21 -3.09
N ARG A 93 11.40 -7.26 -4.00
CA ARG A 93 11.94 -5.94 -3.62
C ARG A 93 11.02 -5.22 -2.64
N PHE A 94 9.72 -5.20 -2.90
CA PHE A 94 8.74 -4.59 -1.99
C PHE A 94 8.72 -5.29 -0.62
N CYS A 95 8.80 -6.63 -0.59
CA CYS A 95 8.88 -7.40 0.64
C CYS A 95 10.15 -7.05 1.45
N LEU A 96 11.30 -6.99 0.79
CA LEU A 96 12.58 -6.65 1.43
C LEU A 96 12.55 -5.24 2.02
N GLN A 97 12.02 -4.25 1.30
CA GLN A 97 11.88 -2.88 1.81
C GLN A 97 11.03 -2.80 3.08
N ARG A 98 10.02 -3.68 3.19
CA ARG A 98 9.19 -3.76 4.41
C ARG A 98 9.90 -4.47 5.55
N LEU A 99 10.72 -5.47 5.26
CA LEU A 99 11.49 -6.23 6.25
C LEU A 99 12.63 -5.41 6.86
N ASP A 100 13.24 -4.49 6.10
CA ASP A 100 14.35 -3.66 6.58
C ASP A 100 13.97 -2.78 7.78
N GLN A 101 12.67 -2.52 7.98
CA GLN A 101 12.16 -1.67 9.06
C GLN A 101 11.52 -2.47 10.20
N THR A 102 11.60 -3.81 10.20
CA THR A 102 10.85 -4.65 11.12
C THR A 102 11.66 -5.83 11.66
N SER A 103 11.08 -6.56 12.63
CA SER A 103 11.66 -7.77 13.21
C SER A 103 11.86 -8.88 12.17
N ARG A 104 12.97 -9.62 12.26
CA ARG A 104 13.31 -10.78 11.41
C ARG A 104 12.82 -12.12 11.99
N GLU A 105 11.85 -12.09 12.90
CA GLU A 105 11.23 -13.31 13.41
C GLU A 105 10.55 -14.11 12.28
N ARG A 106 10.70 -15.44 12.25
CA ARG A 106 10.19 -16.30 11.16
C ARG A 106 8.70 -16.10 10.88
N ARG A 107 7.89 -15.96 11.93
CA ARG A 107 6.44 -15.74 11.81
C ARG A 107 6.15 -14.39 11.14
N HIS A 108 6.91 -13.36 11.48
CA HIS A 108 6.79 -12.03 10.90
C HIS A 108 7.26 -12.00 9.44
N VAL A 109 8.36 -12.69 9.11
CA VAL A 109 8.83 -12.82 7.72
C VAL A 109 7.77 -13.49 6.84
N ALA A 110 7.15 -14.59 7.32
CA ALA A 110 6.05 -15.25 6.60
C ALA A 110 4.86 -14.31 6.35
N GLU A 111 4.49 -13.51 7.37
CA GLU A 111 3.46 -12.48 7.23
C GLU A 111 3.84 -11.44 6.18
N MET A 112 5.08 -10.95 6.20
CA MET A 112 5.55 -9.95 5.22
C MET A 112 5.54 -10.50 3.79
N LEU A 113 5.92 -11.76 3.59
CA LEU A 113 5.84 -12.40 2.27
C LEU A 113 4.39 -12.45 1.75
N VAL A 114 3.47 -13.01 2.52
CA VAL A 114 2.06 -13.13 2.11
C VAL A 114 1.43 -11.76 1.90
N THR A 115 1.63 -10.84 2.82
CA THR A 115 1.03 -9.51 2.74
C THR A 115 1.64 -8.67 1.62
N SER A 116 2.90 -8.87 1.23
CA SER A 116 3.53 -8.17 0.11
C SER A 116 2.95 -8.57 -1.25
N VAL A 117 2.46 -9.80 -1.38
CA VAL A 117 1.70 -10.24 -2.57
C VAL A 117 0.31 -9.60 -2.61
N LEU A 118 -0.37 -9.52 -1.47
CA LEU A 118 -1.78 -9.14 -1.40
C LEU A 118 -2.02 -7.63 -1.28
N ILE A 119 -1.09 -6.89 -0.67
CA ILE A 119 -1.25 -5.44 -0.45
C ILE A 119 -1.38 -4.65 -1.76
N PRO A 120 -0.53 -4.82 -2.80
CA PRO A 120 -0.64 -4.02 -4.02
C PRO A 120 -2.00 -4.14 -4.70
N PRO A 121 -2.56 -5.34 -4.99
CA PRO A 121 -3.87 -5.44 -5.61
C PRO A 121 -5.01 -4.91 -4.72
N LEU A 122 -4.96 -5.18 -3.40
CA LEU A 122 -5.97 -4.65 -2.47
C LEU A 122 -5.93 -3.12 -2.38
N SER A 123 -4.74 -2.53 -2.33
CA SER A 123 -4.56 -1.08 -2.28
C SER A 123 -5.14 -0.42 -3.53
N ILE A 124 -4.82 -0.94 -4.72
CA ILE A 124 -5.35 -0.42 -5.99
C ILE A 124 -6.87 -0.58 -6.05
N PHE A 125 -7.40 -1.74 -5.66
CA PHE A 125 -8.84 -1.98 -5.60
C PHE A 125 -9.56 -0.94 -4.74
N TRP A 126 -9.07 -0.69 -3.52
CA TRP A 126 -9.71 0.27 -2.62
C TRP A 126 -9.54 1.71 -3.09
N ARG A 127 -8.43 2.06 -3.75
CA ARG A 127 -8.23 3.38 -4.36
C ARG A 127 -9.21 3.61 -5.48
N ILE A 128 -9.36 2.67 -6.42
CA ILE A 128 -10.33 2.76 -7.51
C ILE A 128 -11.75 2.86 -6.96
N ARG A 129 -12.10 2.01 -5.99
CA ARG A 129 -13.40 2.08 -5.33
C ARG A 129 -13.65 3.44 -4.67
N GLY A 130 -12.64 4.02 -4.06
CA GLY A 130 -12.69 5.36 -3.48
C GLY A 130 -12.90 6.43 -4.54
N ALA A 131 -12.16 6.38 -5.64
CA ALA A 131 -12.28 7.30 -6.77
C ALA A 131 -13.70 7.31 -7.34
N ILE A 132 -14.28 6.13 -7.56
CA ILE A 132 -15.65 5.96 -8.05
C ILE A 132 -16.66 6.48 -7.02
N LYS A 133 -16.54 6.03 -5.75
CA LYS A 133 -17.48 6.39 -4.68
C LYS A 133 -17.55 7.89 -4.44
N PHE A 134 -16.41 8.55 -4.43
CA PHE A 134 -16.32 9.99 -4.15
C PHE A 134 -16.31 10.86 -5.42
N ARG A 135 -16.44 10.21 -6.61
CA ARG A 135 -16.46 10.90 -7.91
C ARG A 135 -15.29 11.88 -8.06
N VAL A 136 -14.07 11.37 -7.90
CA VAL A 136 -12.84 12.15 -8.03
C VAL A 136 -11.80 11.34 -8.80
N PHE A 137 -11.15 11.98 -9.77
CA PHE A 137 -10.02 11.37 -10.46
C PHE A 137 -8.80 11.41 -9.53
N PHE A 138 -8.51 10.25 -8.93
CA PHE A 138 -7.49 10.08 -7.90
C PHE A 138 -6.74 8.76 -8.14
N LEU A 139 -5.75 8.77 -8.97
CA LEU A 139 -4.89 7.61 -9.28
C LEU A 139 -3.43 8.03 -9.34
#